data_e3f7d1ec0685cbe30e006f620581ee45
#
_entry.id   e3f7d1ec0685cbe30e006f620581ee45
#
_cell.length_a   1.000
_cell.length_b   1.000
_cell.length_c   1.000
_cell.angle_alpha   90.00
_cell.angle_beta   90.00
_cell.angle_gamma   90.00
#
_symmetry.space_group_name_H-M   'P 1'
#
loop_
_entity.id
_entity.type
_entity.pdbx_description
1 polymer ?
#
loop_
_entity_poly.entity_id
_entity_poly.type
_entity_poly.pdbx_seq_one_letter_code
_entity_poly.pdbx_strand_id
1 'polypeptide(L)'
;MIDKGLVAMIVLVAALSFGHTADHIYRGDLRWPLTLESTPFIALNMAIYAIIGVGLYLYLKSRVGPLFWAFVAGAGVAVLWLAHLSPFTDQPPQYILRAYESATAGWLALTCLVALMLALIVGAFYAEYLWARSSR
;
A
#
# COMPACT_ATOMS: atom_id res chain seq x y z
N MET A 1 20.30 -5.13 13.69
CA MET A 1 20.89 -5.45 12.36
C MET A 1 19.82 -5.22 11.29
N ILE A 2 20.17 -4.49 10.21
CA ILE A 2 19.22 -4.22 9.11
C ILE A 2 19.04 -5.51 8.30
N ASP A 3 17.80 -5.96 8.16
CA ASP A 3 17.48 -7.12 7.33
C ASP A 3 17.21 -6.69 5.88
N LYS A 4 17.97 -7.25 4.94
CA LYS A 4 17.88 -6.90 3.51
C LYS A 4 16.56 -7.40 2.88
N GLY A 5 16.03 -8.52 3.37
CA GLY A 5 14.76 -9.04 2.90
C GLY A 5 13.61 -8.11 3.25
N LEU A 6 13.61 -7.56 4.47
CA LEU A 6 12.60 -6.58 4.88
C LEU A 6 12.71 -5.29 4.08
N VAL A 7 13.95 -4.80 3.81
CA VAL A 7 14.14 -3.63 2.95
C VAL A 7 13.59 -3.89 1.53
N ALA A 8 13.89 -5.05 0.94
CA ALA A 8 13.37 -5.42 -0.37
C ALA A 8 11.84 -5.48 -0.39
N MET A 9 11.22 -6.02 0.67
CA MET A 9 9.76 -6.07 0.82
C MET A 9 9.15 -4.66 0.92
N ILE A 10 9.75 -3.76 1.70
CA ILE A 10 9.31 -2.36 1.81
C ILE A 10 9.37 -1.66 0.45
N VAL A 11 10.44 -1.86 -0.31
CA VAL A 11 10.61 -1.28 -1.65
C VAL A 11 9.56 -1.86 -2.62
N LEU A 12 9.30 -3.16 -2.56
CA LEU A 12 8.25 -3.80 -3.37
C LEU A 12 6.87 -3.22 -3.05
N VAL A 13 6.53 -3.10 -1.76
CA VAL A 13 5.26 -2.48 -1.32
C VAL A 13 5.17 -1.04 -1.81
N ALA A 14 6.25 -0.25 -1.71
CA ALA A 14 6.27 1.13 -2.22
C ALA A 14 6.01 1.19 -3.73
N ALA A 15 6.64 0.31 -4.52
CA ALA A 15 6.45 0.25 -5.97
C ALA A 15 5.01 -0.15 -6.34
N LEU A 16 4.44 -1.17 -5.69
CA LEU A 16 3.06 -1.60 -5.90
C LEU A 16 2.06 -0.53 -5.45
N SER A 17 2.33 0.17 -4.33
CA SER A 17 1.51 1.30 -3.88
C SER A 17 1.50 2.43 -4.90
N PHE A 18 2.66 2.71 -5.53
CA PHE A 18 2.74 3.70 -6.61
C PHE A 18 1.89 3.29 -7.82
N GLY A 19 1.96 2.04 -8.25
CA GLY A 19 1.11 1.50 -9.31
C GLY A 19 -0.39 1.61 -8.98
N HIS A 20 -0.77 1.29 -7.74
CA HIS A 20 -2.14 1.41 -7.27
C HIS A 20 -2.61 2.88 -7.18
N THR A 21 -1.75 3.80 -6.74
CA THR A 21 -2.05 5.24 -6.76
C THR A 21 -2.25 5.75 -8.19
N ALA A 22 -1.43 5.30 -9.14
CA ALA A 22 -1.57 5.64 -10.55
C ALA A 22 -2.91 5.14 -11.13
N ASP A 23 -3.37 3.94 -10.73
CA ASP A 23 -4.70 3.41 -11.06
C ASP A 23 -5.83 4.36 -10.56
N HIS A 24 -5.75 4.81 -9.32
CA HIS A 24 -6.72 5.77 -8.76
C HIS A 24 -6.73 7.10 -9.52
N ILE A 25 -5.55 7.63 -9.88
CA ILE A 25 -5.44 8.85 -10.69
C ILE A 25 -6.09 8.64 -12.07
N TYR A 26 -5.81 7.52 -12.72
CA TYR A 26 -6.39 7.19 -14.02
C TYR A 26 -7.94 7.11 -13.95
N ARG A 27 -8.48 6.54 -12.89
CA ARG A 27 -9.94 6.42 -12.66
C ARG A 27 -10.61 7.74 -12.27
N GLY A 28 -9.83 8.79 -12.01
CA GLY A 28 -10.32 10.15 -11.79
C GLY A 28 -10.48 10.56 -10.34
N ASP A 29 -9.86 9.86 -9.39
CA ASP A 29 -9.85 10.26 -7.98
C ASP A 29 -8.98 11.50 -7.73
N LEU A 30 -8.08 11.81 -8.66
CA LEU A 30 -7.38 13.08 -8.74
C LEU A 30 -7.76 13.82 -10.01
N ARG A 31 -8.52 14.89 -9.88
CA ARG A 31 -8.96 15.74 -11.01
C ARG A 31 -8.27 17.09 -10.96
N TRP A 32 -7.96 17.61 -12.14
CA TRP A 32 -7.42 18.95 -12.28
C TRP A 32 -8.48 19.90 -12.88
N PRO A 33 -8.68 21.14 -12.33
CA PRO A 33 -8.01 21.69 -11.14
C PRO A 33 -8.38 20.96 -9.85
N LEU A 34 -7.46 20.98 -8.85
CA LEU A 34 -7.67 20.30 -7.57
C LEU A 34 -8.93 20.84 -6.88
N THR A 35 -9.79 19.92 -6.47
CA THR A 35 -11.04 20.21 -5.75
C THR A 35 -10.95 19.72 -4.30
N LEU A 36 -11.85 20.19 -3.45
CA LEU A 36 -11.97 19.69 -2.08
C LEU A 36 -12.27 18.18 -2.03
N GLU A 37 -12.94 17.66 -3.06
CA GLU A 37 -13.24 16.22 -3.18
C GLU A 37 -11.98 15.36 -3.36
N SER A 38 -10.92 15.89 -3.99
CA SER A 38 -9.62 15.22 -4.15
C SER A 38 -8.74 15.28 -2.89
N THR A 39 -9.07 16.13 -1.92
CA THR A 39 -8.23 16.35 -0.74
C THR A 39 -8.01 15.09 0.10
N PRO A 40 -9.02 14.25 0.40
CA PRO A 40 -8.82 13.02 1.18
C PRO A 40 -7.87 12.05 0.48
N PHE A 41 -7.98 11.90 -0.84
CA PHE A 41 -7.10 11.06 -1.65
C PHE A 41 -5.65 11.54 -1.59
N ILE A 42 -5.43 12.85 -1.78
CA ILE A 42 -4.10 13.46 -1.71
C ILE A 42 -3.50 13.29 -0.31
N ALA A 43 -4.25 13.64 0.73
CA ALA A 43 -3.78 13.55 2.11
C ALA A 43 -3.40 12.12 2.51
N LEU A 44 -4.23 11.14 2.13
CA LEU A 44 -3.96 9.73 2.40
C LEU A 44 -2.69 9.25 1.70
N ASN A 45 -2.54 9.56 0.40
CA ASN A 45 -1.35 9.15 -0.35
C ASN A 45 -0.07 9.82 0.18
N MET A 46 -0.12 11.12 0.50
CA MET A 46 1.01 11.80 1.13
C MET A 46 1.39 11.16 2.46
N ALA A 47 0.42 10.81 3.31
CA ALA A 47 0.67 10.11 4.57
C ALA A 47 1.31 8.74 4.35
N ILE A 48 0.80 7.93 3.41
CA ILE A 48 1.35 6.61 3.07
C ILE A 48 2.80 6.73 2.64
N TYR A 49 3.12 7.60 1.68
CA TYR A 49 4.49 7.74 1.19
C TYR A 49 5.43 8.37 2.23
N ALA A 50 4.92 9.29 3.07
CA ALA A 50 5.70 9.81 4.19
C ALA A 50 6.03 8.71 5.21
N ILE A 51 5.07 7.86 5.58
CA ILE A 51 5.26 6.73 6.50
C ILE A 51 6.28 5.74 5.91
N ILE A 52 6.16 5.39 4.63
CA ILE A 52 7.09 4.48 3.95
C ILE A 52 8.49 5.10 3.90
N GLY A 53 8.62 6.35 3.42
CA GLY A 53 9.93 6.99 3.22
C GLY A 53 10.64 7.30 4.54
N VAL A 54 9.94 7.95 5.48
CA VAL A 54 10.50 8.27 6.81
C VAL A 54 10.73 7.00 7.60
N GLY A 55 9.79 6.05 7.57
CA GLY A 55 9.93 4.76 8.25
C GLY A 55 11.13 3.97 7.73
N LEU A 56 11.35 3.91 6.40
CA LEU A 56 12.52 3.26 5.81
C LEU A 56 13.81 3.95 6.24
N TYR A 57 13.86 5.28 6.19
CA TYR A 57 15.00 6.05 6.66
C TYR A 57 15.32 5.74 8.12
N LEU A 58 14.32 5.75 9.01
CA LEU A 58 14.49 5.44 10.42
C LEU A 58 14.91 3.98 10.66
N TYR A 59 14.39 3.04 9.86
CA TYR A 59 14.81 1.65 9.90
C TYR A 59 16.28 1.48 9.52
N LEU A 60 16.71 2.11 8.43
CA LEU A 60 18.12 2.11 8.00
C LEU A 60 19.05 2.76 9.02
N LYS A 61 18.56 3.67 9.87
CA LYS A 61 19.26 4.26 11.01
C LYS A 61 19.09 3.47 12.32
N SER A 62 18.47 2.30 12.27
CA SER A 62 18.18 1.45 13.44
C SER A 62 17.38 2.18 14.54
N ARG A 63 16.55 3.16 14.17
CA ARG A 63 15.68 3.91 15.08
C ARG A 63 14.31 3.29 15.26
N VAL A 64 13.86 2.51 14.27
CA VAL A 64 12.65 1.68 14.35
C VAL A 64 13.02 0.25 14.01
N GLY A 65 12.28 -0.70 14.59
CA GLY A 65 12.51 -2.14 14.40
C GLY A 65 11.51 -2.77 13.42
N PRO A 66 11.62 -4.10 13.20
CA PRO A 66 10.70 -4.84 12.34
C PRO A 66 9.23 -4.73 12.77
N LEU A 67 8.96 -4.65 14.09
CA LEU A 67 7.59 -4.54 14.61
C LEU A 67 6.85 -3.31 14.08
N PHE A 68 7.54 -2.17 13.89
CA PHE A 68 6.96 -0.99 13.24
C PHE A 68 6.40 -1.34 11.85
N TRP A 69 7.16 -2.12 11.07
CA TRP A 69 6.74 -2.53 9.72
C TRP A 69 5.61 -3.54 9.74
N ALA A 70 5.53 -4.41 10.75
CA ALA A 70 4.38 -5.29 10.93
C ALA A 70 3.09 -4.48 11.12
N PHE A 71 3.12 -3.44 11.95
CA PHE A 71 1.98 -2.53 12.15
C PHE A 71 1.64 -1.73 10.89
N VAL A 72 2.63 -1.16 10.20
CA VAL A 72 2.42 -0.40 8.96
C VAL A 72 1.78 -1.29 7.88
N ALA A 73 2.31 -2.49 7.69
CA ALA A 73 1.78 -3.43 6.72
C ALA A 73 0.36 -3.90 7.08
N GLY A 74 0.11 -4.24 8.34
CA GLY A 74 -1.23 -4.61 8.82
C GLY A 74 -2.25 -3.49 8.66
N ALA A 75 -1.88 -2.25 8.97
CA ALA A 75 -2.73 -1.08 8.72
C ALA A 75 -3.00 -0.89 7.22
N GLY A 76 -2.00 -1.09 6.37
CA GLY A 76 -2.14 -1.05 4.91
C GLY A 76 -3.14 -2.07 4.39
N VAL A 77 -3.08 -3.33 4.89
CA VAL A 77 -4.08 -4.37 4.55
C VAL A 77 -5.48 -3.93 4.96
N ALA A 78 -5.64 -3.40 6.18
CA ALA A 78 -6.94 -2.95 6.67
C ALA A 78 -7.51 -1.81 5.81
N VAL A 79 -6.70 -0.82 5.44
CA VAL A 79 -7.11 0.30 4.58
C VAL A 79 -7.54 -0.20 3.20
N LEU A 80 -6.74 -1.07 2.55
CA LEU A 80 -7.08 -1.61 1.24
C LEU A 80 -8.34 -2.50 1.29
N TRP A 81 -8.50 -3.29 2.36
CA TRP A 81 -9.69 -4.08 2.55
C TRP A 81 -10.94 -3.19 2.68
N LEU A 82 -10.87 -2.16 3.51
CA LEU A 82 -11.98 -1.21 3.69
C LEU A 82 -12.31 -0.49 2.38
N ALA A 83 -11.29 -0.06 1.63
CA ALA A 83 -11.46 0.71 0.41
C ALA A 83 -11.96 -0.11 -0.78
N HIS A 84 -11.67 -1.44 -0.86
CA HIS A 84 -11.93 -2.21 -2.08
C HIS A 84 -12.69 -3.52 -1.88
N LEU A 85 -12.68 -4.11 -0.67
CA LEU A 85 -13.25 -5.44 -0.44
C LEU A 85 -14.35 -5.45 0.62
N SER A 86 -14.51 -4.37 1.39
CA SER A 86 -15.57 -4.32 2.39
C SER A 86 -16.95 -4.22 1.72
N PRO A 87 -18.03 -4.66 2.36
CA PRO A 87 -19.39 -4.52 1.83
C PRO A 87 -19.87 -3.06 1.76
N PHE A 88 -19.10 -2.12 2.32
CA PHE A 88 -19.42 -0.69 2.36
C PHE A 88 -18.62 0.14 1.37
N THR A 89 -17.80 -0.51 0.52
CA THR A 89 -16.94 0.22 -0.42
C THR A 89 -17.71 0.70 -1.64
N ASP A 90 -17.42 1.92 -2.08
CA ASP A 90 -17.88 2.48 -3.35
C ASP A 90 -16.99 2.05 -4.53
N GLN A 91 -15.83 1.42 -4.25
CA GLN A 91 -14.85 1.02 -5.26
C GLN A 91 -14.52 -0.48 -5.21
N PRO A 92 -15.54 -1.38 -5.35
CA PRO A 92 -15.29 -2.82 -5.35
C PRO A 92 -14.47 -3.25 -6.59
N PRO A 93 -13.91 -4.48 -6.61
CA PRO A 93 -13.11 -4.98 -7.73
C PRO A 93 -13.77 -4.85 -9.10
N GLN A 94 -15.09 -5.01 -9.16
CA GLN A 94 -15.86 -4.85 -10.40
C GLN A 94 -15.84 -3.39 -10.92
N TYR A 95 -15.76 -2.42 -10.02
CA TYR A 95 -15.61 -1.01 -10.41
C TYR A 95 -14.27 -0.79 -11.09
N ILE A 96 -13.18 -1.35 -10.54
CA ILE A 96 -11.84 -1.27 -11.15
C ILE A 96 -11.87 -1.86 -12.56
N LEU A 97 -12.43 -3.06 -12.74
CA LEU A 97 -12.49 -3.71 -14.04
C LEU A 97 -13.28 -2.90 -15.10
N ARG A 98 -14.35 -2.22 -14.68
CA ARG A 98 -15.23 -1.44 -15.59
C ARG A 98 -14.71 -0.05 -15.90
N ALA A 99 -13.75 0.46 -15.13
CA ALA A 99 -13.19 1.80 -15.31
C ALA A 99 -12.27 1.92 -16.53
N TYR A 100 -11.86 0.79 -17.10
CA TYR A 100 -10.96 0.74 -18.25
C TYR A 100 -11.68 0.33 -19.52
N GLU A 101 -11.34 0.98 -20.64
CA GLU A 101 -11.81 0.59 -21.97
C GLU A 101 -11.27 -0.78 -22.39
N SER A 102 -10.04 -1.11 -21.98
CA SER A 102 -9.39 -2.38 -22.23
C SER A 102 -9.57 -3.33 -21.04
N ALA A 103 -10.15 -4.51 -21.27
CA ALA A 103 -10.24 -5.56 -20.27
C ALA A 103 -8.85 -5.93 -19.68
N THR A 104 -7.81 -5.98 -20.52
CA THR A 104 -6.44 -6.26 -20.09
C THR A 104 -5.95 -5.21 -19.08
N ALA A 105 -6.19 -3.92 -19.33
CA ALA A 105 -5.78 -2.85 -18.43
C ALA A 105 -6.52 -2.95 -17.08
N GLY A 106 -7.84 -3.22 -17.09
CA GLY A 106 -8.63 -3.44 -15.88
C GLY A 106 -8.10 -4.63 -15.05
N TRP A 107 -7.77 -5.75 -15.72
CA TRP A 107 -7.17 -6.89 -15.03
C TRP A 107 -5.77 -6.61 -14.48
N LEU A 108 -4.94 -5.83 -15.17
CA LEU A 108 -3.63 -5.40 -14.66
C LEU A 108 -3.77 -4.54 -13.41
N ALA A 109 -4.70 -3.59 -13.41
CA ALA A 109 -4.97 -2.73 -12.25
C ALA A 109 -5.43 -3.57 -11.04
N LEU A 110 -6.39 -4.49 -11.25
CA LEU A 110 -6.84 -5.39 -10.19
C LEU A 110 -5.73 -6.31 -9.70
N THR A 111 -4.91 -6.84 -10.60
CA THR A 111 -3.75 -7.68 -10.24
C THR A 111 -2.74 -6.89 -9.40
N CYS A 112 -2.49 -5.62 -9.72
CA CYS A 112 -1.64 -4.74 -8.92
C CYS A 112 -2.18 -4.57 -7.49
N LEU A 113 -3.48 -4.34 -7.33
CA LEU A 113 -4.13 -4.26 -6.01
C LEU A 113 -3.97 -5.56 -5.22
N VAL A 114 -4.25 -6.71 -5.85
CA VAL A 114 -4.12 -8.03 -5.19
C VAL A 114 -2.66 -8.30 -4.82
N ALA A 115 -1.72 -8.01 -5.72
CA ALA A 115 -0.29 -8.15 -5.44
C ALA A 115 0.17 -7.27 -4.28
N LEU A 116 -0.32 -6.02 -4.21
CA LEU A 116 -0.04 -5.12 -3.10
C LEU A 116 -0.57 -5.68 -1.78
N MET A 117 -1.80 -6.17 -1.75
CA MET A 117 -2.38 -6.78 -0.54
C MET A 117 -1.58 -8.00 -0.09
N LEU A 118 -1.20 -8.89 -1.02
CA LEU A 118 -0.39 -10.06 -0.71
C LEU A 118 1.00 -9.67 -0.21
N ALA A 119 1.65 -8.67 -0.83
CA ALA A 119 2.95 -8.17 -0.39
C ALA A 119 2.87 -7.57 1.03
N LEU A 120 1.80 -6.84 1.36
CA LEU A 120 1.59 -6.32 2.71
C LEU A 120 1.36 -7.44 3.73
N ILE A 121 0.54 -8.44 3.41
CA ILE A 121 0.29 -9.59 4.31
C ILE A 121 1.60 -10.35 4.56
N VAL A 122 2.32 -10.73 3.52
CA VAL A 122 3.61 -11.43 3.65
C VAL A 122 4.62 -10.57 4.39
N GLY A 123 4.66 -9.25 4.09
CA GLY A 123 5.53 -8.29 4.76
C GLY A 123 5.24 -8.16 6.25
N ALA A 124 3.96 -8.14 6.65
CA ALA A 124 3.55 -8.11 8.06
C ALA A 124 4.06 -9.34 8.82
N PHE A 125 3.78 -10.56 8.31
CA PHE A 125 4.25 -11.80 8.92
C PHE A 125 5.77 -11.91 8.95
N TYR A 126 6.45 -11.50 7.90
CA TYR A 126 7.91 -11.51 7.85
C TYR A 126 8.52 -10.55 8.87
N ALA A 127 7.98 -9.34 8.98
CA ALA A 127 8.43 -8.36 9.97
C ALA A 127 8.18 -8.84 11.42
N GLU A 128 7.02 -9.46 11.66
CA GLU A 128 6.71 -10.07 12.96
C GLU A 128 7.67 -11.22 13.30
N TYR A 129 7.97 -12.09 12.34
CA TYR A 129 8.96 -13.16 12.49
C TYR A 129 10.33 -12.61 12.88
N LEU A 130 10.80 -11.57 12.19
CA LEU A 130 12.09 -10.92 12.50
C LEU A 130 12.09 -10.30 13.90
N TRP A 131 11.01 -9.67 14.30
CA TRP A 131 10.86 -9.10 15.64
C TRP A 131 10.91 -10.21 16.70
N ALA A 132 10.11 -11.26 16.56
CA ALA A 132 10.08 -12.38 17.51
C ALA A 132 11.44 -13.07 17.65
N ARG A 133 12.23 -13.14 16.56
CA ARG A 133 13.59 -13.69 16.58
C ARG A 133 14.59 -12.76 17.26
N SER A 134 14.40 -11.45 17.19
CA SER A 134 15.30 -10.47 17.84
C SER A 134 15.04 -10.27 19.32
N SER A 135 13.91 -10.76 19.83
CA SER A 135 13.48 -10.66 21.23
C SER A 135 13.88 -11.86 22.07
N ARG A 136 14.51 -12.86 21.46
CA ARG A 136 15.11 -14.05 22.13
C ARG A 136 16.61 -13.85 22.35
#